data_32482a9c68cdaafb76dfae00ac7a181e
#
_entry.id   32482a9c68cdaafb76dfae00ac7a181e
#
_cell.length_a   1.000
_cell.length_b   1.000
_cell.length_c   1.000
_cell.angle_alpha   90.00
_cell.angle_beta   90.00
_cell.angle_gamma   90.00
#
_symmetry.space_group_name_H-M   'P 1'
#
loop_
_entity.id
_entity.type
_entity.pdbx_description
1 polymer ?
#
loop_
_entity_poly.entity_id
_entity_poly.type
_entity_poly.pdbx_seq_one_letter_code
_entity_poly.pdbx_strand_id
1 'polypeptide(L)'
;ESKRLIAKGVKELDVVRRAMAHGIVAVSKGTTETYVAEELLGERIEPFSYTLGVTTPKSWKRASDKPVEKRADLVFKDGKPVEGLSVIEAARRMSAGDVFLKGANALNYQEEVAGILVGDPMGGTIGGAIGPVVARKAHLVIPIGLEKCIPFDIVALSRDIPASWEAGSKGSSLMPVTGLIVTEIEALETLADVDVSQIAAGGIGGAEGSVRLLVEGTPDQIAQAESVLNEIYGEEAFR
;
A
#
# COMPACT_ATOMS: atom_id res chain seq x y z
N GLU A 1 0.31 13.40 -1.31
CA GLU A 1 -0.67 13.42 -2.40
C GLU A 1 -0.82 12.03 -3.02
N SER A 2 0.22 11.43 -3.66
CA SER A 2 0.14 10.10 -4.29
C SER A 2 -0.47 9.01 -3.39
N LYS A 3 -0.02 8.91 -2.14
CA LYS A 3 -0.54 7.89 -1.20
C LYS A 3 -2.01 8.13 -0.83
N ARG A 4 -2.43 9.40 -0.80
CA ARG A 4 -3.84 9.75 -0.58
C ARG A 4 -4.69 9.38 -1.79
N LEU A 5 -4.19 9.63 -3.01
CA LEU A 5 -4.85 9.22 -4.24
C LEU A 5 -5.07 7.70 -4.26
N ILE A 6 -3.99 6.93 -4.03
CA ILE A 6 -4.05 5.48 -3.96
C ILE A 6 -5.08 5.01 -2.91
N ALA A 7 -5.08 5.64 -1.74
CA ALA A 7 -6.00 5.29 -0.67
C ALA A 7 -7.47 5.52 -1.04
N LYS A 8 -7.78 6.65 -1.70
CA LYS A 8 -9.12 6.92 -2.24
C LYS A 8 -9.53 5.88 -3.28
N GLY A 9 -8.64 5.54 -4.23
CA GLY A 9 -8.89 4.49 -5.22
C GLY A 9 -9.13 3.13 -4.58
N VAL A 10 -8.30 2.72 -3.62
CA VAL A 10 -8.47 1.45 -2.88
C VAL A 10 -9.83 1.35 -2.21
N LYS A 11 -10.30 2.43 -1.58
CA LYS A 11 -11.62 2.46 -0.93
C LYS A 11 -12.75 2.17 -1.92
N GLU A 12 -12.64 2.66 -3.14
CA GLU A 12 -13.68 2.55 -4.18
C GLU A 12 -13.58 1.25 -5.01
N LEU A 13 -12.52 0.45 -4.85
CA LEU A 13 -12.44 -0.85 -5.50
C LEU A 13 -13.64 -1.74 -5.14
N ASP A 14 -14.23 -2.37 -6.14
CA ASP A 14 -15.39 -3.24 -5.96
C ASP A 14 -15.16 -4.37 -4.93
N VAL A 15 -13.96 -4.96 -4.92
CA VAL A 15 -13.61 -6.02 -3.96
C VAL A 15 -13.56 -5.48 -2.53
N VAL A 16 -13.03 -4.27 -2.34
CA VAL A 16 -12.95 -3.62 -1.03
C VAL A 16 -14.35 -3.20 -0.55
N ARG A 17 -15.13 -2.57 -1.42
CA ARG A 17 -16.51 -2.15 -1.10
C ARG A 17 -17.38 -3.34 -0.69
N ARG A 18 -17.29 -4.45 -1.44
CA ARG A 18 -18.04 -5.68 -1.10
C ARG A 18 -17.58 -6.29 0.22
N ALA A 19 -16.26 -6.38 0.45
CA ALA A 19 -15.71 -6.90 1.70
C ALA A 19 -16.06 -6.00 2.90
N MET A 20 -16.05 -4.68 2.72
CA MET A 20 -16.52 -3.74 3.75
C MET A 20 -18.01 -3.92 4.05
N ALA A 21 -18.84 -4.24 3.06
CA ALA A 21 -20.28 -4.43 3.27
C ALA A 21 -20.59 -5.76 3.97
N HIS A 22 -19.89 -6.85 3.63
CA HIS A 22 -20.31 -8.22 4.02
C HIS A 22 -19.16 -9.17 4.35
N GLY A 23 -17.98 -8.66 4.66
CA GLY A 23 -16.78 -9.50 4.82
C GLY A 23 -15.77 -8.94 5.82
N ILE A 24 -14.55 -9.42 5.70
CA ILE A 24 -13.39 -8.97 6.47
C ILE A 24 -12.48 -8.13 5.57
N VAL A 25 -12.10 -6.96 6.05
CA VAL A 25 -11.00 -6.17 5.48
C VAL A 25 -9.93 -5.99 6.54
N ALA A 26 -8.74 -6.52 6.31
CA ALA A 26 -7.59 -6.34 7.19
C ALA A 26 -6.59 -5.39 6.55
N VAL A 27 -6.23 -4.32 7.24
CA VAL A 27 -5.28 -3.30 6.77
C VAL A 27 -3.97 -3.49 7.53
N SER A 28 -2.90 -3.87 6.85
CA SER A 28 -1.57 -3.97 7.49
C SER A 28 -1.00 -2.57 7.80
N LYS A 29 0.08 -2.52 8.59
CA LYS A 29 0.73 -1.26 8.92
C LYS A 29 1.73 -0.83 7.85
N GLY A 30 1.69 0.44 7.45
CA GLY A 30 2.58 1.06 6.48
C GLY A 30 2.20 2.51 6.22
N THR A 31 3.02 3.25 5.47
CA THR A 31 2.73 4.66 5.18
C THR A 31 1.55 4.82 4.23
N THR A 32 1.48 4.06 3.15
CA THR A 32 0.32 4.08 2.23
C THR A 32 -0.92 3.52 2.93
N GLU A 33 -0.75 2.44 3.69
CA GLU A 33 -1.84 1.81 4.45
C GLU A 33 -2.39 2.71 5.56
N THR A 34 -1.60 3.66 6.09
CA THR A 34 -2.13 4.68 7.01
C THR A 34 -3.19 5.52 6.31
N TYR A 35 -2.93 5.99 5.08
CA TYR A 35 -3.91 6.74 4.29
C TYR A 35 -5.13 5.88 3.93
N VAL A 36 -4.93 4.60 3.58
CA VAL A 36 -6.06 3.67 3.35
C VAL A 36 -6.91 3.50 4.60
N ALA A 37 -6.26 3.33 5.76
CA ALA A 37 -6.95 3.23 7.03
C ALA A 37 -7.77 4.49 7.35
N GLU A 38 -7.22 5.68 7.09
CA GLU A 38 -7.95 6.96 7.25
C GLU A 38 -9.18 7.03 6.34
N GLU A 39 -9.05 6.65 5.06
CA GLU A 39 -10.18 6.65 4.13
C GLU A 39 -11.29 5.67 4.54
N LEU A 40 -10.92 4.49 5.06
CA LEU A 40 -11.89 3.49 5.50
C LEU A 40 -12.55 3.85 6.85
N LEU A 41 -11.80 4.49 7.76
CA LEU A 41 -12.32 4.93 9.06
C LEU A 41 -13.09 6.25 8.97
N GLY A 42 -12.75 7.12 8.01
CA GLY A 42 -13.24 8.50 7.95
C GLY A 42 -12.63 9.43 9.00
N GLU A 43 -11.48 9.06 9.57
CA GLU A 43 -10.75 9.86 10.57
C GLU A 43 -9.25 9.91 10.27
N ARG A 44 -8.58 10.99 10.68
CA ARG A 44 -7.11 11.10 10.57
C ARG A 44 -6.42 10.24 11.62
N ILE A 45 -5.29 9.68 11.22
CA ILE A 45 -4.42 8.85 12.06
C ILE A 45 -3.13 9.61 12.31
N GLU A 46 -2.67 9.64 13.56
CA GLU A 46 -1.39 10.24 13.94
C GLU A 46 -0.26 9.65 13.06
N PRO A 47 0.51 10.45 12.32
CA PRO A 47 1.63 9.96 11.53
C PRO A 47 2.56 9.08 12.36
N PHE A 48 3.04 7.98 11.76
CA PHE A 48 3.85 6.95 12.40
C PHE A 48 3.18 6.09 13.47
N SER A 49 1.95 6.36 13.91
CA SER A 49 1.25 5.46 14.84
C SER A 49 0.85 4.14 14.17
N TYR A 50 0.62 4.17 12.86
CA TYR A 50 0.19 3.01 12.05
C TYR A 50 1.22 2.58 11.00
N THR A 51 2.51 2.61 11.34
CA THR A 51 3.59 2.26 10.42
C THR A 51 4.52 1.21 10.98
N LEU A 52 5.07 0.37 10.09
CA LEU A 52 6.18 -0.54 10.32
C LEU A 52 7.20 -0.39 9.18
N GLY A 53 8.50 -0.38 9.51
CA GLY A 53 9.57 -0.43 8.51
C GLY A 53 9.63 0.79 7.60
N VAL A 54 9.76 1.99 8.16
CA VAL A 54 9.86 3.24 7.38
C VAL A 54 11.30 3.52 7.01
N THR A 55 11.56 3.87 5.75
CA THR A 55 12.84 4.39 5.29
C THR A 55 12.84 5.91 5.37
N THR A 56 13.79 6.48 6.11
CA THR A 56 13.96 7.92 6.25
C THR A 56 15.41 8.32 5.99
N PRO A 57 15.67 9.57 5.56
CA PRO A 57 17.03 10.09 5.47
C PRO A 57 17.72 10.03 6.84
N LYS A 58 19.05 9.76 6.85
CA LYS A 58 19.84 9.71 8.10
C LYS A 58 19.76 11.02 8.91
N SER A 59 19.63 12.15 8.25
CA SER A 59 19.48 13.48 8.86
C SER A 59 18.05 13.80 9.31
N TRP A 60 17.09 12.94 8.96
CA TRP A 60 15.69 13.21 9.26
C TRP A 60 15.41 13.10 10.76
N LYS A 61 14.72 14.09 11.27
CA LYS A 61 14.21 14.10 12.65
C LYS A 61 12.70 14.31 12.59
N ARG A 62 11.99 13.63 13.46
CA ARG A 62 10.56 13.91 13.64
C ARG A 62 10.36 15.34 14.16
N ALA A 63 9.23 15.92 13.82
CA ALA A 63 8.84 17.24 14.31
C ALA A 63 8.64 17.27 15.84
N SER A 64 8.41 16.11 16.46
CA SER A 64 8.25 15.97 17.91
C SER A 64 9.12 14.81 18.42
N ASP A 65 9.84 15.04 19.54
CA ASP A 65 10.60 14.00 20.23
C ASP A 65 9.70 13.09 21.11
N LYS A 66 8.41 13.39 21.21
CA LYS A 66 7.47 12.55 21.97
C LYS A 66 7.32 11.18 21.29
N PRO A 67 7.34 10.08 22.06
CA PRO A 67 7.02 8.77 21.53
C PRO A 67 5.62 8.78 20.90
N VAL A 68 5.48 8.22 19.70
CA VAL A 68 4.17 7.98 19.11
C VAL A 68 3.63 6.67 19.63
N GLU A 69 2.48 6.71 20.27
CA GLU A 69 1.78 5.51 20.68
C GLU A 69 1.37 4.71 19.43
N LYS A 70 1.72 3.44 19.42
CA LYS A 70 1.42 2.56 18.29
C LYS A 70 -0.03 2.12 18.36
N ARG A 71 -0.77 2.42 17.29
CA ARG A 71 -2.15 1.97 17.14
C ARG A 71 -2.18 0.45 16.96
N ALA A 72 -3.21 -0.21 17.49
CA ALA A 72 -3.50 -1.61 17.26
C ALA A 72 -3.74 -1.90 15.77
N ASP A 73 -3.70 -3.16 15.37
CA ASP A 73 -4.03 -3.58 14.01
C ASP A 73 -5.47 -3.21 13.68
N LEU A 74 -5.70 -2.84 12.43
CA LEU A 74 -7.02 -2.44 11.95
C LEU A 74 -7.63 -3.55 11.10
N VAL A 75 -8.69 -4.11 11.61
CA VAL A 75 -9.51 -5.12 10.92
C VAL A 75 -10.95 -4.66 10.96
N PHE A 76 -11.62 -4.70 9.83
CA PHE A 76 -13.05 -4.48 9.72
C PHE A 76 -13.79 -5.79 9.52
N LYS A 77 -14.96 -5.91 10.13
CA LYS A 77 -15.96 -6.93 9.85
C LYS A 77 -17.28 -6.24 9.55
N ASP A 78 -17.82 -6.47 8.35
CA ASP A 78 -19.06 -5.85 7.88
C ASP A 78 -19.07 -4.32 8.12
N GLY A 79 -17.96 -3.66 7.71
CA GLY A 79 -17.75 -2.21 7.80
C GLY A 79 -17.44 -1.66 9.19
N LYS A 80 -17.38 -2.49 10.23
CA LYS A 80 -17.10 -2.05 11.60
C LYS A 80 -15.72 -2.50 12.06
N PRO A 81 -14.93 -1.62 12.69
CA PRO A 81 -13.65 -2.02 13.29
C PRO A 81 -13.85 -3.09 14.36
N VAL A 82 -12.94 -4.08 14.37
CA VAL A 82 -12.93 -5.17 15.37
C VAL A 82 -11.73 -4.97 16.28
N GLU A 83 -11.98 -4.70 17.55
CA GLU A 83 -10.93 -4.51 18.54
C GLU A 83 -10.22 -5.83 18.89
N GLY A 84 -8.90 -5.74 19.14
CA GLY A 84 -8.09 -6.86 19.63
C GLY A 84 -7.82 -7.97 18.62
N LEU A 85 -8.28 -7.83 17.37
CA LEU A 85 -7.99 -8.79 16.30
C LEU A 85 -6.78 -8.32 15.49
N SER A 86 -5.71 -9.13 15.50
CA SER A 86 -4.54 -8.84 14.64
C SER A 86 -4.84 -9.15 13.17
N VAL A 87 -4.13 -8.48 12.26
CA VAL A 87 -4.30 -8.73 10.81
C VAL A 87 -3.90 -10.16 10.42
N ILE A 88 -2.94 -10.78 11.13
CA ILE A 88 -2.56 -12.18 10.91
C ILE A 88 -3.67 -13.14 11.34
N GLU A 89 -4.28 -12.89 12.49
CA GLU A 89 -5.44 -13.70 12.93
C GLU A 89 -6.65 -13.48 12.03
N ALA A 90 -6.88 -12.25 11.55
CA ALA A 90 -7.91 -11.95 10.57
C ALA A 90 -7.68 -12.75 9.29
N ALA A 91 -6.46 -12.80 8.74
CA ALA A 91 -6.13 -13.59 7.57
C ALA A 91 -6.50 -15.08 7.72
N ARG A 92 -6.30 -15.64 8.91
CA ARG A 92 -6.70 -17.04 9.24
C ARG A 92 -8.23 -17.25 9.29
N ARG A 93 -9.01 -16.19 9.44
CA ARG A 93 -10.49 -16.23 9.50
C ARG A 93 -11.15 -15.82 8.19
N MET A 94 -10.38 -15.27 7.23
CA MET A 94 -10.86 -14.86 5.91
C MET A 94 -11.48 -16.01 5.13
N SER A 95 -12.30 -15.66 4.16
CA SER A 95 -12.91 -16.52 3.15
C SER A 95 -12.83 -15.84 1.78
N ALA A 96 -13.28 -16.52 0.73
CA ALA A 96 -13.36 -15.93 -0.61
C ALA A 96 -14.19 -14.65 -0.58
N GLY A 97 -13.64 -13.58 -1.18
CA GLY A 97 -14.26 -12.24 -1.19
C GLY A 97 -13.79 -11.30 -0.09
N ASP A 98 -13.11 -11.81 0.96
CA ASP A 98 -12.47 -10.95 1.96
C ASP A 98 -11.19 -10.31 1.39
N VAL A 99 -10.71 -9.24 2.02
CA VAL A 99 -9.59 -8.44 1.53
C VAL A 99 -8.50 -8.29 2.59
N PHE A 100 -7.27 -8.60 2.19
CA PHE A 100 -6.06 -8.29 2.95
C PHE A 100 -5.27 -7.20 2.23
N LEU A 101 -5.09 -6.05 2.87
CA LEU A 101 -4.38 -4.89 2.34
C LEU A 101 -2.94 -4.88 2.86
N LYS A 102 -1.98 -4.91 1.92
CA LYS A 102 -0.55 -4.91 2.24
C LYS A 102 0.25 -4.17 1.18
N GLY A 103 0.85 -3.06 1.52
CA GLY A 103 1.80 -2.36 0.66
C GLY A 103 3.11 -3.10 0.47
N ALA A 104 3.91 -2.62 -0.46
CA ALA A 104 5.18 -3.21 -0.81
C ALA A 104 6.31 -2.16 -0.92
N ASN A 105 7.53 -2.62 -1.16
CA ASN A 105 8.74 -1.80 -1.21
C ASN A 105 9.32 -1.68 -2.63
N ALA A 106 8.96 -2.59 -3.52
CA ALA A 106 9.35 -2.61 -4.93
C ALA A 106 8.16 -3.06 -5.79
N LEU A 107 8.13 -2.61 -7.02
CA LEU A 107 7.12 -2.98 -8.01
C LEU A 107 7.79 -3.21 -9.36
N ASN A 108 7.57 -4.37 -9.96
CA ASN A 108 7.71 -4.55 -11.40
C ASN A 108 6.29 -4.42 -11.99
N TYR A 109 5.99 -3.25 -12.52
CA TYR A 109 4.64 -2.92 -12.98
C TYR A 109 4.22 -3.78 -14.19
N GLN A 110 5.17 -4.05 -15.10
CA GLN A 110 4.89 -4.84 -16.31
C GLN A 110 4.59 -6.31 -16.02
N GLU A 111 5.22 -6.87 -14.99
CA GLU A 111 5.03 -8.26 -14.58
C GLU A 111 3.96 -8.41 -13.49
N GLU A 112 3.41 -7.30 -13.00
CA GLU A 112 2.43 -7.26 -11.90
C GLU A 112 2.93 -7.99 -10.64
N VAL A 113 4.24 -7.86 -10.35
CA VAL A 113 4.87 -8.45 -9.18
C VAL A 113 5.35 -7.34 -8.24
N ALA A 114 4.94 -7.42 -6.99
CA ALA A 114 5.43 -6.54 -5.93
C ALA A 114 6.45 -7.27 -5.04
N GLY A 115 7.40 -6.52 -4.49
CA GLY A 115 8.42 -7.01 -3.58
C GLY A 115 8.29 -6.40 -2.20
N ILE A 116 8.20 -7.23 -1.17
CA ILE A 116 8.13 -6.80 0.23
C ILE A 116 9.45 -7.09 0.90
N LEU A 117 10.09 -6.06 1.46
CA LEU A 117 11.30 -6.23 2.28
C LEU A 117 10.92 -6.84 3.63
N VAL A 118 11.54 -7.97 3.96
CA VAL A 118 11.29 -8.73 5.18
C VAL A 118 12.56 -8.75 6.03
N GLY A 119 12.48 -8.16 7.21
CA GLY A 119 13.55 -8.17 8.21
C GLY A 119 13.24 -9.03 9.44
N ASP A 120 11.99 -9.46 9.58
CA ASP A 120 11.56 -10.34 10.68
C ASP A 120 11.87 -11.81 10.34
N PRO A 121 12.49 -12.58 11.25
CA PRO A 121 12.87 -13.99 10.98
C PRO A 121 11.68 -14.92 10.72
N MET A 122 10.48 -14.54 11.13
CA MET A 122 9.23 -15.28 10.86
C MET A 122 8.48 -14.74 9.65
N GLY A 123 9.08 -13.84 8.84
CA GLY A 123 8.47 -13.26 7.66
C GLY A 123 7.56 -12.06 7.93
N GLY A 124 7.45 -11.63 9.20
CA GLY A 124 6.62 -10.49 9.60
C GLY A 124 5.15 -10.64 9.23
N THR A 125 4.48 -9.54 8.98
CA THR A 125 3.05 -9.53 8.65
C THR A 125 2.73 -10.37 7.41
N ILE A 126 3.53 -10.22 6.34
CA ILE A 126 3.25 -10.94 5.09
C ILE A 126 3.51 -12.45 5.25
N GLY A 127 4.59 -12.84 5.95
CA GLY A 127 4.90 -14.25 6.21
C GLY A 127 3.79 -14.95 7.01
N GLY A 128 3.19 -14.25 7.98
CA GLY A 128 2.08 -14.79 8.76
C GLY A 128 0.73 -14.82 8.04
N ALA A 129 0.54 -13.99 7.01
CA ALA A 129 -0.76 -13.79 6.37
C ALA A 129 -0.87 -14.45 4.98
N ILE A 130 0.20 -14.52 4.18
CA ILE A 130 0.09 -14.91 2.76
C ILE A 130 -0.46 -16.32 2.56
N GLY A 131 -0.02 -17.29 3.36
CA GLY A 131 -0.51 -18.67 3.28
C GLY A 131 -2.03 -18.75 3.49
N PRO A 132 -2.57 -18.24 4.61
CA PRO A 132 -4.01 -18.14 4.82
C PRO A 132 -4.76 -17.37 3.73
N VAL A 133 -4.27 -16.22 3.28
CA VAL A 133 -4.91 -15.40 2.24
C VAL A 133 -5.08 -16.21 0.95
N VAL A 134 -4.01 -16.85 0.49
CA VAL A 134 -4.03 -17.67 -0.73
C VAL A 134 -4.92 -18.91 -0.55
N ALA A 135 -4.74 -19.66 0.53
CA ALA A 135 -5.48 -20.90 0.76
C ALA A 135 -6.99 -20.67 0.90
N ARG A 136 -7.38 -19.53 1.44
CA ARG A 136 -8.78 -19.15 1.66
C ARG A 136 -9.38 -18.34 0.51
N LYS A 137 -8.61 -18.09 -0.55
CA LYS A 137 -9.04 -17.35 -1.75
C LYS A 137 -9.51 -15.92 -1.44
N ALA A 138 -8.93 -15.31 -0.41
CA ALA A 138 -9.12 -13.90 -0.13
C ALA A 138 -8.29 -13.06 -1.10
N HIS A 139 -8.70 -11.83 -1.32
CA HIS A 139 -7.96 -10.91 -2.18
C HIS A 139 -6.76 -10.32 -1.42
N LEU A 140 -5.56 -10.42 -1.99
CA LEU A 140 -4.44 -9.58 -1.60
C LEU A 140 -4.49 -8.31 -2.45
N VAL A 141 -4.75 -7.16 -1.82
CA VAL A 141 -4.70 -5.84 -2.47
C VAL A 141 -3.41 -5.15 -2.05
N ILE A 142 -2.67 -4.65 -3.04
CA ILE A 142 -1.33 -4.09 -2.86
C ILE A 142 -1.31 -2.60 -3.24
N PRO A 143 -1.63 -1.70 -2.30
CA PRO A 143 -1.50 -0.26 -2.51
C PRO A 143 -0.02 0.12 -2.55
N ILE A 144 0.46 0.60 -3.69
CA ILE A 144 1.87 0.90 -3.91
C ILE A 144 2.05 2.05 -4.90
N GLY A 145 2.86 3.05 -4.54
CA GLY A 145 3.15 4.15 -5.44
C GLY A 145 4.13 3.77 -6.56
N LEU A 146 3.95 4.37 -7.73
CA LEU A 146 4.82 4.21 -8.89
C LEU A 146 6.27 4.66 -8.63
N GLU A 147 6.50 5.45 -7.57
CA GLU A 147 7.85 5.81 -7.12
C GLU A 147 8.68 4.60 -6.70
N LYS A 148 8.05 3.44 -6.50
CA LYS A 148 8.71 2.18 -6.13
C LYS A 148 8.93 1.23 -7.31
N CYS A 149 8.64 1.68 -8.53
CA CYS A 149 8.90 0.87 -9.71
C CYS A 149 10.40 0.61 -9.89
N ILE A 150 10.75 -0.65 -10.14
CA ILE A 150 12.11 -1.07 -10.48
C ILE A 150 12.09 -1.85 -11.80
N PRO A 151 13.14 -1.72 -12.64
CA PRO A 151 13.18 -2.37 -13.94
C PRO A 151 13.71 -3.82 -13.89
N PHE A 152 13.65 -4.47 -12.74
CA PHE A 152 14.23 -5.80 -12.54
C PHE A 152 13.17 -6.82 -12.14
N ASP A 153 13.42 -8.07 -12.54
CA ASP A 153 12.63 -9.24 -12.11
C ASP A 153 12.77 -9.44 -10.59
N ILE A 154 11.69 -9.15 -9.87
CA ILE A 154 11.61 -9.23 -8.40
C ILE A 154 11.78 -10.67 -7.93
N VAL A 155 11.31 -11.67 -8.69
CA VAL A 155 11.44 -13.08 -8.36
C VAL A 155 12.91 -13.52 -8.49
N ALA A 156 13.60 -13.06 -9.55
CA ALA A 156 15.02 -13.32 -9.70
C ALA A 156 15.83 -12.69 -8.57
N LEU A 157 15.59 -11.41 -8.26
CA LEU A 157 16.24 -10.71 -7.15
C LEU A 157 16.05 -11.45 -5.81
N SER A 158 14.85 -11.96 -5.55
CA SER A 158 14.58 -12.68 -4.30
C SER A 158 15.38 -13.97 -4.14
N ARG A 159 15.76 -14.64 -5.24
CA ARG A 159 16.63 -15.82 -5.25
C ARG A 159 18.10 -15.47 -5.04
N ASP A 160 18.52 -14.31 -5.52
CA ASP A 160 19.93 -13.89 -5.47
C ASP A 160 20.33 -13.36 -4.08
N ILE A 161 19.40 -12.87 -3.27
CA ILE A 161 19.64 -12.34 -1.94
C ILE A 161 20.28 -13.37 -0.97
N PRO A 162 19.81 -14.64 -0.86
CA PRO A 162 20.44 -15.62 0.00
C PRO A 162 21.92 -15.84 -0.28
N ALA A 163 22.35 -15.92 -1.54
CA ALA A 163 23.74 -16.06 -1.91
C ALA A 163 24.58 -14.84 -1.47
N SER A 164 24.03 -13.63 -1.52
CA SER A 164 24.72 -12.43 -1.02
C SER A 164 24.88 -12.43 0.51
N TRP A 165 23.96 -13.06 1.22
CA TRP A 165 24.05 -13.21 2.69
C TRP A 165 25.13 -14.20 3.11
N GLU A 166 25.29 -15.30 2.39
CA GLU A 166 26.41 -16.25 2.59
C GLU A 166 27.76 -15.54 2.42
N ALA A 167 27.83 -14.54 1.54
CA ALA A 167 29.00 -13.67 1.37
C ALA A 167 29.16 -12.59 2.50
N GLY A 168 28.31 -12.59 3.54
CA GLY A 168 28.41 -11.72 4.69
C GLY A 168 27.69 -10.36 4.56
N SER A 169 26.88 -10.15 3.54
CA SER A 169 26.05 -8.94 3.44
C SER A 169 24.95 -8.93 4.53
N LYS A 170 24.49 -7.72 4.86
CA LYS A 170 23.42 -7.51 5.85
C LYS A 170 22.27 -6.75 5.18
N GLY A 171 21.05 -7.14 5.50
CA GLY A 171 19.87 -6.46 4.97
C GLY A 171 18.58 -7.25 5.18
N SER A 172 17.53 -6.83 4.53
CA SER A 172 16.26 -7.54 4.51
C SER A 172 16.20 -8.51 3.35
N SER A 173 15.48 -9.61 3.51
CA SER A 173 15.07 -10.46 2.39
C SER A 173 14.00 -9.75 1.57
N LEU A 174 13.83 -10.19 0.32
CA LEU A 174 12.79 -9.70 -0.58
C LEU A 174 11.79 -10.83 -0.82
N MET A 175 10.54 -10.63 -0.43
CA MET A 175 9.46 -11.58 -0.70
C MET A 175 8.63 -11.10 -1.90
N PRO A 176 8.67 -11.79 -3.04
CA PRO A 176 7.78 -11.50 -4.16
C PRO A 176 6.35 -11.90 -3.80
N VAL A 177 5.41 -11.05 -4.19
CA VAL A 177 3.97 -11.29 -4.02
C VAL A 177 3.22 -10.83 -5.25
N THR A 178 2.14 -11.52 -5.57
CA THR A 178 1.18 -11.16 -6.62
C THR A 178 -0.18 -10.91 -5.98
N GLY A 179 -0.93 -9.96 -6.53
CA GLY A 179 -2.23 -9.57 -6.04
C GLY A 179 -2.82 -8.44 -6.88
N LEU A 180 -3.88 -7.83 -6.41
CA LEU A 180 -4.45 -6.67 -7.05
C LEU A 180 -3.59 -5.44 -6.72
N ILE A 181 -2.76 -5.04 -7.65
CA ILE A 181 -1.90 -3.86 -7.53
C ILE A 181 -2.74 -2.61 -7.73
N VAL A 182 -2.54 -1.62 -6.86
CA VAL A 182 -3.22 -0.32 -6.95
C VAL A 182 -2.17 0.78 -6.81
N THR A 183 -1.85 1.39 -7.93
CA THR A 183 -0.99 2.56 -8.02
C THR A 183 -1.81 3.83 -8.22
N GLU A 184 -1.15 4.94 -8.51
CA GLU A 184 -1.81 6.18 -8.92
C GLU A 184 -2.63 6.00 -10.20
N ILE A 185 -2.23 5.06 -11.09
CA ILE A 185 -2.94 4.74 -12.34
C ILE A 185 -4.29 4.12 -12.01
N GLU A 186 -4.31 2.95 -11.40
CA GLU A 186 -5.54 2.23 -11.07
C GLU A 186 -6.46 3.05 -10.15
N ALA A 187 -5.87 3.90 -9.31
CA ALA A 187 -6.64 4.80 -8.45
C ALA A 187 -7.43 5.84 -9.26
N LEU A 188 -6.79 6.52 -10.23
CA LEU A 188 -7.50 7.49 -11.08
C LEU A 188 -8.50 6.81 -12.00
N GLU A 189 -8.15 5.68 -12.61
CA GLU A 189 -9.06 4.89 -13.43
C GLU A 189 -10.31 4.49 -12.64
N THR A 190 -10.14 4.03 -11.41
CA THR A 190 -11.26 3.66 -10.52
C THR A 190 -12.14 4.88 -10.14
N LEU A 191 -11.52 6.05 -9.92
CA LEU A 191 -12.22 7.23 -9.40
C LEU A 191 -12.88 8.09 -10.48
N ALA A 192 -12.38 8.06 -11.73
CA ALA A 192 -12.81 8.96 -12.77
C ALA A 192 -13.11 8.27 -14.12
N ASP A 193 -12.95 6.95 -14.21
CA ASP A 193 -13.21 6.16 -15.44
C ASP A 193 -12.43 6.72 -16.65
N VAL A 194 -11.14 6.98 -16.47
CA VAL A 194 -10.19 7.54 -17.42
C VAL A 194 -9.13 6.52 -17.80
N ASP A 195 -8.46 6.72 -18.95
CA ASP A 195 -7.24 6.00 -19.29
C ASP A 195 -6.02 6.77 -18.73
N VAL A 196 -5.10 6.07 -18.07
CA VAL A 196 -3.95 6.71 -17.41
C VAL A 196 -2.64 6.05 -17.80
N SER A 197 -1.63 6.85 -18.13
CA SER A 197 -0.28 6.39 -18.44
C SER A 197 0.77 7.21 -17.71
N GLN A 198 1.79 6.55 -17.16
CA GLN A 198 2.93 7.26 -16.59
C GLN A 198 3.88 7.73 -17.68
N ILE A 199 4.19 9.03 -17.72
CA ILE A 199 5.05 9.63 -18.75
C ILE A 199 6.39 10.15 -18.20
N ALA A 200 6.50 10.37 -16.89
CA ALA A 200 7.75 10.79 -16.24
C ALA A 200 7.70 10.54 -14.74
N ALA A 201 8.85 10.66 -14.09
CA ALA A 201 8.98 10.60 -12.63
C ALA A 201 10.13 11.48 -12.14
N GLY A 202 10.14 11.77 -10.84
CA GLY A 202 11.19 12.47 -10.14
C GLY A 202 10.99 13.98 -10.06
N GLY A 203 11.75 14.60 -9.18
CA GLY A 203 11.74 16.01 -8.87
C GLY A 203 12.82 16.35 -7.83
N ILE A 204 12.76 17.53 -7.24
CA ILE A 204 13.65 17.99 -6.16
C ILE A 204 12.85 18.70 -5.08
N GLY A 205 13.46 18.93 -3.92
CA GLY A 205 12.86 19.74 -2.86
C GLY A 205 11.61 19.13 -2.22
N GLY A 206 11.57 17.79 -2.10
CA GLY A 206 10.42 17.04 -1.56
C GLY A 206 9.56 16.38 -2.64
N ALA A 207 9.88 16.60 -3.91
CA ALA A 207 9.20 15.98 -5.05
C ALA A 207 10.00 14.81 -5.68
N GLU A 208 10.98 14.26 -4.97
CA GLU A 208 11.85 13.19 -5.48
C GLU A 208 11.06 11.92 -5.85
N GLY A 209 9.97 11.66 -5.16
CA GLY A 209 9.07 10.53 -5.44
C GLY A 209 7.85 10.90 -6.29
N SER A 210 7.86 12.05 -6.97
CA SER A 210 6.72 12.45 -7.81
C SER A 210 6.64 11.64 -9.09
N VAL A 211 5.42 11.45 -9.60
CA VAL A 211 5.13 10.86 -10.91
C VAL A 211 4.31 11.85 -11.75
N ARG A 212 4.46 11.76 -13.05
CA ARG A 212 3.66 12.52 -14.01
C ARG A 212 2.84 11.57 -14.84
N LEU A 213 1.55 11.83 -14.89
CA LEU A 213 0.58 10.99 -15.55
C LEU A 213 -0.02 11.76 -16.75
N LEU A 214 -0.19 11.06 -17.86
CA LEU A 214 -1.08 11.43 -18.93
C LEU A 214 -2.45 10.83 -18.59
N VAL A 215 -3.48 11.65 -18.61
CA VAL A 215 -4.87 11.25 -18.35
C VAL A 215 -5.69 11.56 -19.58
N GLU A 216 -6.36 10.54 -20.11
CA GLU A 216 -7.16 10.63 -21.33
C GLU A 216 -8.60 10.20 -21.05
N GLY A 217 -9.56 10.93 -21.60
CA GLY A 217 -10.98 10.66 -21.38
C GLY A 217 -11.87 11.71 -22.00
N THR A 218 -13.16 11.58 -21.80
CA THR A 218 -14.14 12.61 -22.17
C THR A 218 -13.98 13.85 -21.30
N PRO A 219 -14.50 15.03 -21.71
CA PRO A 219 -14.43 16.23 -20.87
C PRO A 219 -15.00 16.05 -19.46
N ASP A 220 -16.06 15.26 -19.29
CA ASP A 220 -16.67 15.01 -17.99
C ASP A 220 -15.78 14.11 -17.11
N GLN A 221 -15.14 13.10 -17.69
CA GLN A 221 -14.19 12.22 -16.99
C GLN A 221 -12.93 12.99 -16.57
N ILE A 222 -12.40 13.86 -17.45
CA ILE A 222 -11.26 14.72 -17.11
C ILE A 222 -11.63 15.68 -15.97
N ALA A 223 -12.82 16.31 -16.03
CA ALA A 223 -13.28 17.17 -14.95
C ALA A 223 -13.41 16.43 -13.61
N GLN A 224 -13.87 15.17 -13.64
CA GLN A 224 -13.92 14.31 -12.47
C GLN A 224 -12.51 14.01 -11.93
N ALA A 225 -11.55 13.65 -12.79
CA ALA A 225 -10.16 13.41 -12.39
C ALA A 225 -9.53 14.67 -11.78
N GLU A 226 -9.73 15.84 -12.37
CA GLU A 226 -9.28 17.12 -11.83
C GLU A 226 -9.91 17.42 -10.46
N SER A 227 -11.19 17.13 -10.27
CA SER A 227 -11.86 17.28 -8.98
C SER A 227 -11.21 16.42 -7.90
N VAL A 228 -10.95 15.14 -8.19
CA VAL A 228 -10.25 14.22 -7.29
C VAL A 228 -8.85 14.73 -6.92
N LEU A 229 -8.09 15.20 -7.92
CA LEU A 229 -6.75 15.73 -7.71
C LEU A 229 -6.77 17.03 -6.88
N ASN A 230 -7.72 17.91 -7.10
CA ASN A 230 -7.87 19.15 -6.34
C ASN A 230 -8.17 18.89 -4.85
N GLU A 231 -8.85 17.80 -4.51
CA GLU A 231 -9.09 17.42 -3.11
C GLU A 231 -7.83 17.00 -2.37
N ILE A 232 -6.82 16.51 -3.08
CA ILE A 232 -5.58 15.98 -2.49
C ILE A 232 -4.39 16.94 -2.63
N TYR A 233 -4.50 17.98 -3.44
CA TYR A 233 -3.42 18.97 -3.55
C TYR A 233 -3.18 19.66 -2.22
N GLY A 234 -1.89 19.73 -1.83
CA GLY A 234 -1.48 20.27 -0.55
C GLY A 234 -1.64 19.30 0.63
N GLU A 235 -1.90 18.01 0.38
CA GLU A 235 -1.84 16.99 1.44
C GLU A 235 -0.50 17.13 2.20
N GLU A 236 -0.57 17.25 3.51
CA GLU A 236 0.61 17.44 4.35
C GLU A 236 1.59 16.28 4.21
N ALA A 237 2.89 16.60 4.24
CA ALA A 237 3.91 15.57 4.23
C ALA A 237 3.75 14.65 5.45
N PHE A 238 3.96 13.35 5.26
CA PHE A 238 3.94 12.35 6.32
C PHE A 238 5.10 12.59 7.31
N ARG A 239 4.85 13.34 8.38
CA ARG A 239 5.85 13.81 9.34
C ARG A 239 5.50 13.49 10.79
#